data_902b09a62828b4ad92cbb024a56e03fa
#
_entry.id   902b09a62828b4ad92cbb024a56e03fa
#
_cell.length_a   1.000
_cell.length_b   1.000
_cell.length_c   1.000
_cell.angle_alpha   90.00
_cell.angle_beta   90.00
_cell.angle_gamma   90.00
#
_symmetry.space_group_name_H-M   'P 1'
#
loop_
_entity.id
_entity.type
_entity.pdbx_description
1 polymer ?
#
loop_
_entity_poly.entity_id
_entity_poly.type
_entity_poly.pdbx_seq_one_letter_code
_entity_poly.pdbx_strand_id
1 'polypeptide(L)'
;HLVDPEIVEQVVTHFADTDGVAVFGTTIGHVDGEFSNNTQARSSFTVNFDRMTTADIPHHEFAVVPLWIPGNEALRAEVYEWTRALPHVSVAQNQDFIDIMAPGRTKGAGIQDLLQLLDVPREDIELYTFGDSWNDLSMHEIADHSHSFHHSPAEVQQRTDHVINRVADVL
;
A
#
# COMPACT_ATOMS: atom_id res chain seq x y z
N HIS A 1 -7.47 13.14 0.46
CA HIS A 1 -7.37 12.56 -0.88
C HIS A 1 -7.76 11.10 -0.82
N LEU A 2 -8.75 10.71 -1.63
CA LEU A 2 -9.41 9.41 -1.63
C LEU A 2 -9.30 8.78 -3.00
N VAL A 3 -9.44 7.46 -3.07
CA VAL A 3 -9.58 6.76 -4.34
C VAL A 3 -10.95 7.11 -4.93
N ASP A 4 -10.97 7.46 -6.23
CA ASP A 4 -12.21 7.78 -6.91
C ASP A 4 -13.17 6.56 -6.87
N PRO A 5 -14.45 6.73 -6.48
CA PRO A 5 -15.42 5.65 -6.46
C PRO A 5 -15.56 4.87 -7.79
N GLU A 6 -15.39 5.54 -8.93
CA GLU A 6 -15.41 4.88 -10.24
C GLU A 6 -14.22 3.92 -10.41
N ILE A 7 -13.06 4.28 -9.87
CA ILE A 7 -11.88 3.41 -9.86
C ILE A 7 -12.11 2.22 -8.90
N VAL A 8 -12.68 2.47 -7.72
CA VAL A 8 -13.03 1.38 -6.77
C VAL A 8 -13.95 0.38 -7.45
N GLU A 9 -15.03 0.86 -8.09
CA GLU A 9 -15.99 0.00 -8.79
C GLU A 9 -15.32 -0.77 -9.95
N GLN A 10 -14.46 -0.12 -10.73
CA GLN A 10 -13.72 -0.76 -11.82
C GLN A 10 -12.84 -1.90 -11.30
N VAL A 11 -12.08 -1.66 -10.23
CA VAL A 11 -11.21 -2.67 -9.61
C VAL A 11 -12.02 -3.83 -9.06
N VAL A 12 -13.04 -3.54 -8.26
CA VAL A 12 -13.91 -4.55 -7.64
C VAL A 12 -14.57 -5.42 -8.71
N THR A 13 -15.12 -4.81 -9.76
CA THR A 13 -15.79 -5.54 -10.84
C THR A 13 -14.80 -6.40 -11.66
N HIS A 14 -13.60 -5.86 -11.93
CA HIS A 14 -12.61 -6.56 -12.73
C HIS A 14 -12.08 -7.83 -12.04
N PHE A 15 -11.86 -7.76 -10.73
CA PHE A 15 -11.26 -8.85 -9.97
C PHE A 15 -12.27 -9.68 -9.16
N ALA A 16 -13.59 -9.42 -9.30
CA ALA A 16 -14.64 -10.08 -8.54
C ALA A 16 -14.55 -11.61 -8.53
N ASP A 17 -14.23 -12.21 -9.68
CA ASP A 17 -14.17 -13.66 -9.90
C ASP A 17 -12.76 -14.15 -10.27
N THR A 18 -11.72 -13.37 -10.02
CA THR A 18 -10.36 -13.73 -10.37
C THR A 18 -9.75 -14.68 -9.34
N ASP A 19 -9.49 -15.92 -9.75
CA ASP A 19 -8.84 -16.91 -8.88
C ASP A 19 -7.51 -16.41 -8.32
N GLY A 20 -7.31 -16.59 -7.02
CA GLY A 20 -6.08 -16.19 -6.33
C GLY A 20 -6.01 -14.72 -5.93
N VAL A 21 -7.06 -13.93 -6.17
CA VAL A 21 -7.15 -12.52 -5.77
C VAL A 21 -8.22 -12.31 -4.72
N ALA A 22 -7.91 -11.54 -3.68
CA ALA A 22 -8.90 -10.96 -2.79
C ALA A 22 -8.87 -9.43 -2.93
N VAL A 23 -10.05 -8.81 -2.90
CA VAL A 23 -10.24 -7.36 -3.04
C VAL A 23 -10.79 -6.79 -1.75
N PHE A 24 -10.08 -5.83 -1.19
CA PHE A 24 -10.46 -5.15 0.04
C PHE A 24 -10.63 -3.64 -0.20
N GLY A 25 -11.23 -2.97 0.78
CA GLY A 25 -11.34 -1.52 0.83
C GLY A 25 -11.03 -1.00 2.22
N THR A 26 -9.99 -0.18 2.36
CA THR A 26 -9.69 0.53 3.60
C THR A 26 -10.37 1.88 3.56
N THR A 27 -11.30 2.12 4.49
CA THR A 27 -12.09 3.35 4.50
C THR A 27 -11.55 4.38 5.49
N ILE A 28 -11.91 5.66 5.27
CA ILE A 28 -11.77 6.70 6.30
C ILE A 28 -12.98 6.61 7.23
N GLY A 29 -12.96 5.65 8.10
CA GLY A 29 -14.06 5.38 9.01
C GLY A 29 -13.69 4.24 9.94
N HIS A 30 -14.69 3.54 10.42
CA HIS A 30 -14.48 2.44 11.36
C HIS A 30 -14.69 1.06 10.72
N VAL A 31 -14.90 1.01 9.38
CA VAL A 31 -15.28 -0.21 8.67
C VAL A 31 -14.37 -0.40 7.47
N ASP A 32 -13.55 -1.44 7.51
CA ASP A 32 -12.83 -1.93 6.34
C ASP A 32 -13.66 -3.02 5.65
N GLY A 33 -13.66 -3.03 4.31
CA GLY A 33 -14.49 -3.90 3.50
C GLY A 33 -13.75 -5.05 2.85
N GLU A 34 -14.41 -6.21 2.72
CA GLU A 34 -14.06 -7.29 1.80
C GLU A 34 -15.10 -7.37 0.70
N PHE A 35 -14.70 -7.07 -0.54
CA PHE A 35 -15.56 -7.19 -1.72
C PHE A 35 -15.58 -8.62 -2.28
N SER A 36 -14.41 -9.23 -2.42
CA SER A 36 -14.27 -10.62 -2.85
C SER A 36 -13.01 -11.26 -2.24
N ASN A 37 -13.05 -12.59 -2.09
CA ASN A 37 -11.89 -13.36 -1.68
C ASN A 37 -11.89 -14.73 -2.37
N ASN A 38 -11.13 -14.82 -3.48
CA ASN A 38 -11.00 -16.04 -4.27
C ASN A 38 -9.64 -16.72 -4.01
N THR A 39 -9.01 -16.42 -2.87
CA THR A 39 -7.74 -17.06 -2.49
C THR A 39 -8.00 -18.37 -1.75
N GLN A 40 -7.07 -19.33 -1.88
CA GLN A 40 -7.07 -20.56 -1.08
C GLN A 40 -6.21 -20.43 0.17
N ALA A 41 -5.51 -19.32 0.32
CA ALA A 41 -4.62 -19.08 1.45
C ALA A 41 -5.42 -18.68 2.70
N ARG A 42 -4.95 -19.14 3.86
CA ARG A 42 -5.45 -18.65 5.14
C ARG A 42 -4.76 -17.33 5.46
N SER A 43 -5.53 -16.26 5.57
CA SER A 43 -5.01 -15.00 6.03
C SER A 43 -4.68 -15.07 7.53
N SER A 44 -3.58 -14.42 7.90
CA SER A 44 -3.24 -14.14 9.31
C SER A 44 -3.69 -12.73 9.73
N PHE A 45 -4.60 -12.12 8.96
CA PHE A 45 -5.06 -10.76 9.27
C PHE A 45 -5.80 -10.76 10.60
N THR A 46 -5.46 -9.81 11.43
CA THR A 46 -6.15 -9.52 12.70
C THR A 46 -7.27 -8.49 12.52
N VAL A 47 -7.47 -8.01 11.29
CA VAL A 47 -8.51 -7.03 10.95
C VAL A 47 -9.80 -7.77 10.65
N ASN A 48 -10.90 -7.26 11.18
CA ASN A 48 -12.23 -7.70 10.81
C ASN A 48 -12.71 -6.87 9.62
N PHE A 49 -13.06 -7.56 8.54
CA PHE A 49 -13.64 -6.95 7.34
C PHE A 49 -15.14 -7.14 7.34
N ASP A 50 -15.87 -6.10 7.01
CA ASP A 50 -17.29 -6.19 6.70
C ASP A 50 -17.46 -6.60 5.23
N ARG A 51 -18.46 -7.45 4.95
CA ARG A 51 -18.79 -7.82 3.59
C ARG A 51 -19.35 -6.62 2.85
N MET A 52 -18.70 -6.23 1.76
CA MET A 52 -19.13 -5.12 0.91
C MET A 52 -19.47 -5.60 -0.51
N THR A 53 -20.29 -4.82 -1.17
CA THR A 53 -20.65 -4.97 -2.58
C THR A 53 -20.41 -3.64 -3.31
N THR A 54 -20.54 -3.63 -4.63
CA THR A 54 -20.45 -2.38 -5.40
C THR A 54 -21.53 -1.35 -4.99
N ALA A 55 -22.66 -1.80 -4.44
CA ALA A 55 -23.71 -0.90 -3.95
C ALA A 55 -23.29 -0.11 -2.70
N ASP A 56 -22.28 -0.57 -1.97
CA ASP A 56 -21.78 0.09 -0.77
C ASP A 56 -20.76 1.19 -1.10
N ILE A 57 -20.14 1.13 -2.29
CA ILE A 57 -19.06 2.06 -2.70
C ILE A 57 -19.46 3.53 -2.55
N PRO A 58 -20.65 3.99 -2.99
CA PRO A 58 -21.05 5.41 -2.85
C PRO A 58 -21.24 5.87 -1.41
N HIS A 59 -21.28 4.96 -0.45
CA HIS A 59 -21.52 5.24 0.97
C HIS A 59 -20.26 5.26 1.82
N HIS A 60 -19.09 5.00 1.21
CA HIS A 60 -17.82 4.95 1.90
C HIS A 60 -16.76 5.79 1.18
N GLU A 61 -15.80 6.27 1.96
CA GLU A 61 -14.62 7.01 1.51
C GLU A 61 -13.39 6.11 1.58
N PHE A 62 -12.88 5.66 0.44
CA PHE A 62 -11.77 4.71 0.38
C PHE A 62 -10.42 5.43 0.34
N ALA A 63 -9.58 5.18 1.33
CA ALA A 63 -8.20 5.64 1.38
C ALA A 63 -7.27 4.76 0.53
N VAL A 64 -7.50 3.45 0.58
CA VAL A 64 -6.73 2.43 -0.16
C VAL A 64 -7.69 1.33 -0.62
N VAL A 65 -7.42 0.76 -1.80
CA VAL A 65 -8.05 -0.48 -2.29
C VAL A 65 -6.94 -1.54 -2.40
N PRO A 66 -6.74 -2.36 -1.36
CA PRO A 66 -5.75 -3.43 -1.38
C PRO A 66 -6.24 -4.64 -2.17
N LEU A 67 -5.37 -5.19 -3.03
CA LEU A 67 -5.54 -6.48 -3.69
C LEU A 67 -4.53 -7.46 -3.07
N TRP A 68 -5.01 -8.55 -2.48
CA TRP A 68 -4.15 -9.56 -1.88
C TRP A 68 -4.00 -10.77 -2.80
N ILE A 69 -2.75 -11.10 -3.15
CA ILE A 69 -2.39 -12.15 -4.10
C ILE A 69 -1.29 -13.04 -3.48
N PRO A 70 -1.64 -13.91 -2.52
CA PRO A 70 -0.66 -14.70 -1.80
C PRO A 70 -0.05 -15.79 -2.65
N GLY A 71 1.30 -15.92 -2.56
CA GLY A 71 2.04 -17.05 -3.10
C GLY A 71 2.08 -17.17 -4.62
N ASN A 72 1.59 -16.17 -5.39
CA ASN A 72 1.59 -16.18 -6.85
C ASN A 72 2.22 -14.90 -7.41
N GLU A 73 3.53 -14.90 -7.57
CA GLU A 73 4.29 -13.75 -8.09
C GLU A 73 3.90 -13.37 -9.54
N ALA A 74 3.63 -14.36 -10.39
CA ALA A 74 3.26 -14.10 -11.78
C ALA A 74 1.91 -13.37 -11.86
N LEU A 75 0.89 -13.84 -11.15
CA LEU A 75 -0.41 -13.18 -11.07
C LEU A 75 -0.28 -11.80 -10.44
N ARG A 76 0.54 -11.65 -9.40
CA ARG A 76 0.77 -10.36 -8.74
C ARG A 76 1.40 -9.34 -9.70
N ALA A 77 2.35 -9.78 -10.54
CA ALA A 77 2.94 -8.93 -11.56
C ALA A 77 1.90 -8.49 -12.62
N GLU A 78 1.04 -9.40 -13.07
CA GLU A 78 -0.05 -9.08 -14.01
C GLU A 78 -1.04 -8.07 -13.40
N VAL A 79 -1.47 -8.30 -12.16
CA VAL A 79 -2.37 -7.39 -11.43
C VAL A 79 -1.71 -6.04 -11.22
N TYR A 80 -0.42 -6.00 -10.89
CA TYR A 80 0.34 -4.75 -10.72
C TYR A 80 0.38 -3.95 -12.01
N GLU A 81 0.69 -4.57 -13.16
CA GLU A 81 0.71 -3.87 -14.45
C GLU A 81 -0.68 -3.38 -14.87
N TRP A 82 -1.73 -4.15 -14.60
CA TRP A 82 -3.09 -3.72 -14.88
C TRP A 82 -3.49 -2.51 -14.02
N THR A 83 -3.19 -2.55 -12.71
CA THR A 83 -3.54 -1.46 -11.79
C THR A 83 -2.76 -0.18 -12.09
N ARG A 84 -1.50 -0.28 -12.51
CA ARG A 84 -0.69 0.88 -12.94
C ARG A 84 -1.23 1.59 -14.17
N ALA A 85 -1.97 0.88 -15.02
CA ALA A 85 -2.59 1.47 -16.19
C ALA A 85 -3.87 2.27 -15.89
N LEU A 86 -4.39 2.20 -14.66
CA LEU A 86 -5.53 2.98 -14.22
C LEU A 86 -5.18 4.47 -14.18
N PRO A 87 -6.09 5.35 -14.62
CA PRO A 87 -5.88 6.79 -14.52
C PRO A 87 -6.01 7.28 -13.07
N HIS A 88 -5.26 8.32 -12.74
CA HIS A 88 -5.43 9.06 -11.47
C HIS A 88 -5.31 8.20 -10.20
N VAL A 89 -4.37 7.26 -10.20
CA VAL A 89 -4.00 6.46 -9.02
C VAL A 89 -2.50 6.46 -8.78
N SER A 90 -2.11 6.17 -7.55
CA SER A 90 -0.79 5.69 -7.18
C SER A 90 -0.90 4.23 -6.80
N VAL A 91 0.02 3.40 -7.28
CA VAL A 91 0.03 1.96 -6.99
C VAL A 91 1.35 1.60 -6.36
N ALA A 92 1.31 0.84 -5.28
CA ALA A 92 2.50 0.32 -4.61
C ALA A 92 2.34 -1.18 -4.32
N GLN A 93 3.43 -1.92 -4.47
CA GLN A 93 3.50 -3.29 -4.00
C GLN A 93 3.96 -3.32 -2.54
N ASN A 94 3.28 -4.13 -1.72
CA ASN A 94 3.61 -4.38 -0.34
C ASN A 94 3.52 -5.89 -0.07
N GLN A 95 4.65 -6.59 -0.20
CA GLN A 95 4.72 -8.06 -0.11
C GLN A 95 3.71 -8.73 -1.07
N ASP A 96 2.69 -9.42 -0.52
CA ASP A 96 1.63 -10.07 -1.31
C ASP A 96 0.47 -9.14 -1.68
N PHE A 97 0.55 -7.85 -1.34
CA PHE A 97 -0.47 -6.85 -1.65
C PHE A 97 -0.06 -5.93 -2.79
N ILE A 98 -1.07 -5.50 -3.53
CA ILE A 98 -1.02 -4.34 -4.43
C ILE A 98 -1.99 -3.30 -3.86
N ASP A 99 -1.44 -2.19 -3.42
CA ASP A 99 -2.19 -1.09 -2.81
C ASP A 99 -2.49 -0.01 -3.86
N ILE A 100 -3.77 0.24 -4.10
CA ILE A 100 -4.24 1.31 -5.00
C ILE A 100 -4.69 2.48 -4.14
N MET A 101 -4.10 3.65 -4.37
CA MET A 101 -4.30 4.87 -3.60
C MET A 101 -4.64 6.04 -4.51
N ALA A 102 -5.14 7.13 -3.94
CA ALA A 102 -5.27 8.39 -4.67
C ALA A 102 -3.90 8.87 -5.20
N PRO A 103 -3.89 9.64 -6.30
CA PRO A 103 -2.64 10.06 -6.94
C PRO A 103 -1.74 10.85 -5.99
N GLY A 104 -0.44 10.54 -6.01
CA GLY A 104 0.56 11.16 -5.16
C GLY A 104 0.53 10.73 -3.69
N ARG A 105 -0.32 9.78 -3.30
CA ARG A 105 -0.39 9.25 -1.93
C ARG A 105 0.62 8.12 -1.76
N THR A 106 1.75 8.46 -1.17
CA THR A 106 2.84 7.56 -0.83
C THR A 106 3.27 7.79 0.62
N LYS A 107 4.04 6.89 1.19
CA LYS A 107 4.58 7.08 2.55
C LYS A 107 5.46 8.34 2.64
N GLY A 108 6.26 8.61 1.61
CA GLY A 108 7.07 9.84 1.54
C GLY A 108 6.21 11.10 1.50
N ALA A 109 5.15 11.12 0.68
CA ALA A 109 4.21 12.25 0.65
C ALA A 109 3.51 12.44 2.00
N GLY A 110 3.13 11.35 2.68
CA GLY A 110 2.53 11.41 4.01
C GLY A 110 3.46 12.04 5.05
N ILE A 111 4.77 11.74 5.00
CA ILE A 111 5.76 12.38 5.88
C ILE A 111 5.85 13.88 5.56
N GLN A 112 5.91 14.26 4.29
CA GLN A 112 5.97 15.67 3.89
C GLN A 112 4.72 16.44 4.32
N ASP A 113 3.52 15.85 4.14
CA ASP A 113 2.27 16.44 4.60
C ASP A 113 2.26 16.62 6.13
N LEU A 114 2.80 15.64 6.88
CA LEU A 114 2.89 15.71 8.34
C LEU A 114 3.84 16.82 8.80
N LEU A 115 5.02 16.93 8.20
CA LEU A 115 5.98 18.00 8.52
C LEU A 115 5.37 19.38 8.25
N GLN A 116 4.67 19.52 7.13
CA GLN A 116 3.97 20.75 6.78
C GLN A 116 2.85 21.07 7.78
N LEU A 117 2.07 20.06 8.19
CA LEU A 117 0.99 20.24 9.19
C LEU A 117 1.54 20.66 10.58
N LEU A 118 2.72 20.15 10.92
CA LEU A 118 3.39 20.47 12.18
C LEU A 118 4.20 21.78 12.13
N ASP A 119 4.25 22.44 10.96
CA ASP A 119 5.08 23.65 10.72
C ASP A 119 6.56 23.41 11.05
N VAL A 120 7.07 22.21 10.70
CA VAL A 120 8.46 21.81 10.90
C VAL A 120 9.21 21.89 9.56
N PRO A 121 10.15 22.84 9.41
CA PRO A 121 10.99 22.91 8.21
C PRO A 121 11.83 21.63 8.06
N ARG A 122 11.92 21.12 6.82
CA ARG A 122 12.67 19.89 6.54
C ARG A 122 14.14 19.99 6.93
N GLU A 123 14.72 21.19 6.81
CA GLU A 123 16.12 21.50 7.15
C GLU A 123 16.40 21.51 8.65
N ASP A 124 15.38 21.57 9.49
CA ASP A 124 15.53 21.61 10.95
C ASP A 124 15.49 20.21 11.59
N ILE A 125 15.35 19.16 10.78
CA ILE A 125 15.25 17.76 11.25
C ILE A 125 16.25 16.86 10.53
N GLU A 126 16.59 15.77 11.18
CA GLU A 126 17.30 14.62 10.63
C GLU A 126 16.32 13.45 10.54
N LEU A 127 15.97 13.05 9.31
CA LEU A 127 14.92 12.06 9.04
C LEU A 127 15.51 10.66 8.85
N TYR A 128 15.21 9.78 9.77
CA TYR A 128 15.52 8.36 9.70
C TYR A 128 14.29 7.59 9.24
N THR A 129 14.45 6.70 8.25
CA THR A 129 13.38 5.84 7.76
C THR A 129 13.77 4.37 7.84
N PHE A 130 12.77 3.54 8.18
CA PHE A 130 12.91 2.09 8.29
C PHE A 130 11.77 1.43 7.53
N GLY A 131 12.09 0.57 6.56
CA GLY A 131 11.10 -0.10 5.73
C GLY A 131 11.65 -1.34 5.04
N ASP A 132 10.76 -2.27 4.72
CA ASP A 132 11.13 -3.59 4.19
C ASP A 132 10.59 -3.88 2.79
N SER A 133 9.74 -3.02 2.23
CA SER A 133 9.01 -3.31 1.00
C SER A 133 9.03 -2.13 0.01
N TRP A 134 8.54 -2.36 -1.19
CA TRP A 134 8.54 -1.36 -2.28
C TRP A 134 7.71 -0.11 -1.97
N ASN A 135 6.64 -0.24 -1.17
CA ASN A 135 5.83 0.91 -0.74
C ASN A 135 6.60 1.85 0.21
N ASP A 136 7.74 1.42 0.76
CA ASP A 136 8.61 2.22 1.62
C ASP A 136 9.60 3.09 0.84
N LEU A 137 9.88 2.77 -0.42
CA LEU A 137 10.90 3.45 -1.22
C LEU A 137 10.69 4.96 -1.27
N SER A 138 9.45 5.42 -1.37
CA SER A 138 9.14 6.86 -1.41
C SER A 138 9.52 7.61 -0.13
N MET A 139 9.51 6.96 1.04
CA MET A 139 9.98 7.60 2.27
C MET A 139 11.51 7.51 2.41
N HIS A 140 12.12 6.45 1.89
CA HIS A 140 13.58 6.34 1.83
C HIS A 140 14.20 7.42 0.94
N GLU A 141 13.56 7.78 -0.16
CA GLU A 141 14.03 8.81 -1.11
C GLU A 141 14.10 10.22 -0.51
N ILE A 142 13.36 10.49 0.56
CA ILE A 142 13.35 11.80 1.24
C ILE A 142 14.08 11.80 2.58
N ALA A 143 14.61 10.65 3.00
CA ALA A 143 15.32 10.48 4.26
C ALA A 143 16.76 11.05 4.19
N ASP A 144 17.29 11.40 5.35
CA ASP A 144 18.73 11.63 5.52
C ASP A 144 19.46 10.32 5.78
N HIS A 145 18.75 9.35 6.43
CA HIS A 145 19.25 8.02 6.71
C HIS A 145 18.16 6.99 6.44
N SER A 146 18.30 6.24 5.36
CA SER A 146 17.35 5.20 4.96
C SER A 146 17.87 3.81 5.34
N HIS A 147 16.98 3.00 5.93
CA HIS A 147 17.31 1.67 6.43
C HIS A 147 16.32 0.62 5.91
N SER A 148 16.85 -0.41 5.26
CA SER A 148 16.13 -1.64 4.95
C SER A 148 16.64 -2.80 5.80
N PHE A 149 16.08 -3.98 5.58
CA PHE A 149 16.41 -5.15 6.37
C PHE A 149 17.00 -6.26 5.49
N HIS A 150 17.76 -7.19 6.10
CA HIS A 150 18.32 -8.33 5.37
C HIS A 150 17.27 -9.25 4.72
N HIS A 151 16.03 -9.22 5.20
CA HIS A 151 14.90 -9.95 4.60
C HIS A 151 14.16 -9.16 3.52
N SER A 152 14.48 -7.87 3.34
CA SER A 152 13.89 -7.04 2.29
C SER A 152 14.26 -7.55 0.90
N PRO A 153 13.41 -7.32 -0.13
CA PRO A 153 13.78 -7.57 -1.51
C PRO A 153 15.09 -6.87 -1.90
N ALA A 154 15.89 -7.53 -2.76
CA ALA A 154 17.20 -6.99 -3.16
C ALA A 154 17.11 -5.58 -3.77
N GLU A 155 16.05 -5.28 -4.52
CA GLU A 155 15.80 -3.96 -5.08
C GLU A 155 15.61 -2.89 -3.99
N VAL A 156 14.90 -3.23 -2.90
CA VAL A 156 14.69 -2.32 -1.76
C VAL A 156 16.02 -2.08 -1.04
N GLN A 157 16.81 -3.16 -0.79
CA GLN A 157 18.12 -3.04 -0.18
C GLN A 157 19.09 -2.15 -0.98
N GLN A 158 19.03 -2.20 -2.31
CA GLN A 158 19.89 -1.39 -3.20
C GLN A 158 19.52 0.09 -3.21
N ARG A 159 18.33 0.45 -2.73
CA ARG A 159 17.80 1.82 -2.72
C ARG A 159 17.76 2.44 -1.33
N THR A 160 18.46 1.84 -0.37
CA THR A 160 18.62 2.35 0.99
C THR A 160 20.10 2.47 1.35
N ASP A 161 20.44 3.38 2.26
CA ASP A 161 21.82 3.63 2.67
C ASP A 161 22.37 2.49 3.52
N HIS A 162 21.48 1.85 4.31
CA HIS A 162 21.86 0.83 5.27
C HIS A 162 20.94 -0.38 5.22
N VAL A 163 21.53 -1.57 5.37
CA VAL A 163 20.80 -2.85 5.57
C VAL A 163 21.09 -3.36 6.97
N ILE A 164 20.06 -3.51 7.78
CA ILE A 164 20.17 -3.81 9.21
C ILE A 164 19.39 -5.08 9.60
N ASN A 165 19.62 -5.61 10.80
CA ASN A 165 18.81 -6.71 11.33
C ASN A 165 17.55 -6.17 12.04
N ARG A 166 17.70 -5.13 12.83
CA ARG A 166 16.64 -4.56 13.68
C ARG A 166 16.81 -3.06 13.81
N VAL A 167 15.71 -2.34 13.97
CA VAL A 167 15.72 -0.89 14.24
C VAL A 167 16.58 -0.55 15.47
N ALA A 168 16.52 -1.38 16.51
CA ALA A 168 17.31 -1.20 17.74
C ALA A 168 18.84 -1.30 17.55
N ASP A 169 19.33 -1.69 16.37
CA ASP A 169 20.76 -1.72 16.07
C ASP A 169 21.27 -0.31 15.63
N VAL A 170 20.36 0.63 15.38
CA VAL A 170 20.64 2.01 14.92
C VAL A 170 20.33 3.05 16.01
N LEU A 171 19.28 2.81 16.81
CA LEU A 171 18.84 3.65 17.92
C LEU A 171 19.44 3.15 19.22
#